data_b084785939509d96c34752854a56d07a
#
_entry.id   b084785939509d96c34752854a56d07a
#
_cell.length_a   1.000
_cell.length_b   1.000
_cell.length_c   1.000
_cell.angle_alpha   90.00
_cell.angle_beta   90.00
_cell.angle_gamma   90.00
#
_symmetry.space_group_name_H-M   'P 1'
#
loop_
_entity.id
_entity.type
_entity.pdbx_description
1 polymer ?
#
loop_
_entity_poly.entity_id
_entity_poly.type
_entity_poly.pdbx_seq_one_letter_code
_entity_poly.pdbx_strand_id
1 'polypeptide(L)'
;MKSLKLRRLRNRKSHRVSCLILFFAVILVSGFIVNLSLRHKKKAPESQPTIVQVQDSTNVIAPNSPVKTAPALSDSVVRKAPDPARIKKARMITKGDYLLIEKSRHLLHHYRDGVLMTSYSVALGKNPNDKTKVGDNATPEGHFEVNYIKDYSAWEHDFGDGKGLVKDAYGPFFIALYTGAKGSFSGKTWRGIGIHGTHKPSSIGSNESEGCIRLHNAELLELKAAIEGKGNVPVDIIK
;
A
#
# COMPACT_ATOMS: atom_id res chain seq x y z
N MET A 1 41.49 -47.25 13.81
CA MET A 1 40.73 -46.35 12.93
C MET A 1 39.29 -46.86 12.58
N LYS A 2 38.90 -48.11 12.84
CA LYS A 2 37.50 -48.62 12.54
C LYS A 2 36.45 -48.22 13.57
N SER A 3 36.79 -47.90 14.79
CA SER A 3 35.84 -47.57 15.89
C SER A 3 35.16 -46.17 15.75
N LEU A 4 35.86 -45.18 15.21
CA LEU A 4 35.32 -43.81 15.06
C LEU A 4 34.22 -43.67 13.94
N LYS A 5 34.30 -44.51 12.90
CA LYS A 5 33.28 -44.48 11.81
C LYS A 5 31.94 -45.00 12.23
N LEU A 6 31.88 -46.01 13.12
CA LEU A 6 30.66 -46.58 13.63
C LEU A 6 29.89 -45.64 14.59
N ARG A 7 30.59 -44.82 15.37
CA ARG A 7 29.92 -43.81 16.23
C ARG A 7 29.26 -42.69 15.44
N ARG A 8 29.85 -42.24 14.32
CA ARG A 8 29.23 -41.19 13.46
C ARG A 8 27.94 -41.63 12.75
N LEU A 9 27.86 -42.90 12.36
CA LEU A 9 26.66 -43.43 11.69
C LEU A 9 25.49 -43.64 12.65
N ARG A 10 25.76 -43.97 13.92
CA ARG A 10 24.71 -44.14 14.94
C ARG A 10 24.07 -42.84 15.35
N ASN A 11 24.82 -41.74 15.41
CA ASN A 11 24.29 -40.38 15.71
C ASN A 11 23.42 -39.83 14.59
N ARG A 12 23.73 -40.10 13.30
CA ARG A 12 22.90 -39.62 12.18
C ARG A 12 21.52 -40.28 12.11
N LYS A 13 21.38 -41.54 12.54
CA LYS A 13 20.07 -42.21 12.58
C LYS A 13 19.18 -41.69 13.73
N SER A 14 19.74 -41.37 14.88
CA SER A 14 19.00 -40.81 16.01
C SER A 14 18.37 -39.46 15.71
N HIS A 15 19.10 -38.53 15.06
CA HIS A 15 18.55 -37.21 14.69
C HIS A 15 17.43 -37.27 13.64
N ARG A 16 17.46 -38.23 12.70
CA ARG A 16 16.41 -38.38 11.70
C ARG A 16 15.11 -38.91 12.29
N VAL A 17 15.18 -39.80 13.26
CA VAL A 17 13.97 -40.31 13.94
C VAL A 17 13.36 -39.25 14.84
N SER A 18 14.17 -38.42 15.52
CA SER A 18 13.70 -37.32 16.38
C SER A 18 12.99 -36.22 15.58
N CYS A 19 13.51 -35.87 14.40
CA CYS A 19 12.85 -34.89 13.51
C CYS A 19 11.52 -35.38 12.95
N LEU A 20 11.39 -36.68 12.62
CA LEU A 20 10.15 -37.25 12.13
C LEU A 20 9.04 -37.25 13.19
N ILE A 21 9.37 -37.56 14.43
CA ILE A 21 8.41 -37.56 15.56
C ILE A 21 7.91 -36.13 15.84
N LEU A 22 8.79 -35.13 15.81
CA LEU A 22 8.42 -33.71 15.97
C LEU A 22 7.51 -33.22 14.83
N PHE A 23 7.73 -33.67 13.59
CA PHE A 23 6.91 -33.27 12.45
C PHE A 23 5.48 -33.83 12.54
N PHE A 24 5.31 -35.07 12.99
CA PHE A 24 4.00 -35.66 13.22
C PHE A 24 3.24 -35.04 14.39
N ALA A 25 3.94 -34.64 15.46
CA ALA A 25 3.31 -33.96 16.60
C ALA A 25 2.74 -32.57 16.21
N VAL A 26 3.44 -31.83 15.37
CA VAL A 26 2.97 -30.51 14.87
C VAL A 26 1.73 -30.65 13.98
N ILE A 27 1.65 -31.68 13.14
CA ILE A 27 0.48 -31.91 12.27
C ILE A 27 -0.76 -32.30 13.08
N LEU A 28 -0.61 -33.11 14.15
CA LEU A 28 -1.72 -33.48 15.01
C LEU A 28 -2.28 -32.31 15.82
N VAL A 29 -1.43 -31.41 16.30
CA VAL A 29 -1.85 -30.21 17.05
C VAL A 29 -2.57 -29.20 16.13
N SER A 30 -2.07 -28.98 14.91
CA SER A 30 -2.73 -28.10 13.94
C SER A 30 -4.07 -28.65 13.45
N GLY A 31 -4.21 -29.96 13.28
CA GLY A 31 -5.49 -30.60 12.94
C GLY A 31 -6.54 -30.47 14.04
N PHE A 32 -6.13 -30.51 15.33
CA PHE A 32 -7.03 -30.36 16.46
C PHE A 32 -7.55 -28.92 16.62
N ILE A 33 -6.70 -27.92 16.37
CA ILE A 33 -7.08 -26.49 16.45
C ILE A 33 -8.07 -26.14 15.34
N VAL A 34 -7.89 -26.64 14.11
CA VAL A 34 -8.84 -26.41 13.00
C VAL A 34 -10.20 -27.04 13.29
N ASN A 35 -10.25 -28.22 13.91
CA ASN A 35 -11.52 -28.90 14.22
C ASN A 35 -12.29 -28.22 15.37
N LEU A 36 -11.60 -27.56 16.30
CA LEU A 36 -12.23 -26.80 17.39
C LEU A 36 -12.85 -25.48 16.88
N SER A 37 -12.24 -24.83 15.90
CA SER A 37 -12.76 -23.58 15.30
C SER A 37 -14.03 -23.77 14.47
N LEU A 38 -14.27 -24.97 13.93
CA LEU A 38 -15.46 -25.29 13.14
C LEU A 38 -16.71 -25.59 13.99
N ARG A 39 -16.57 -25.85 15.31
CA ARG A 39 -17.70 -26.20 16.19
C ARG A 39 -18.41 -25.00 16.83
N HIS A 40 -17.93 -23.77 16.65
CA HIS A 40 -18.48 -22.58 17.34
C HIS A 40 -19.29 -21.63 16.45
N LYS A 41 -19.71 -22.02 15.24
CA LYS A 41 -20.74 -21.28 14.49
C LYS A 41 -22.13 -21.64 15.02
N LYS A 42 -22.55 -21.05 16.13
CA LYS A 42 -23.96 -21.05 16.55
C LYS A 42 -24.74 -20.09 15.64
N LYS A 43 -25.81 -20.68 15.06
CA LYS A 43 -26.84 -20.07 14.23
C LYS A 43 -27.49 -18.88 14.95
N ALA A 44 -27.51 -17.71 14.30
CA ALA A 44 -28.29 -16.56 14.74
C ALA A 44 -29.78 -16.79 14.44
N PRO A 45 -30.73 -16.29 15.26
CA PRO A 45 -32.15 -16.48 15.00
C PRO A 45 -32.61 -15.57 13.86
N GLU A 46 -33.39 -16.16 12.98
CA GLU A 46 -34.08 -15.56 11.84
C GLU A 46 -35.23 -14.69 12.34
N SER A 47 -35.17 -13.38 12.13
CA SER A 47 -36.28 -12.46 12.40
C SER A 47 -37.21 -12.39 11.19
N GLN A 48 -38.48 -12.76 11.38
CA GLN A 48 -39.55 -12.64 10.40
C GLN A 48 -39.85 -11.18 10.05
N PRO A 49 -40.24 -10.87 8.81
CA PRO A 49 -40.63 -9.52 8.41
C PRO A 49 -42.04 -9.20 8.94
N THR A 50 -42.15 -8.16 9.72
CA THR A 50 -43.43 -7.56 10.12
C THR A 50 -43.96 -6.74 8.96
N ILE A 51 -45.13 -7.13 8.45
CA ILE A 51 -45.90 -6.37 7.44
C ILE A 51 -46.53 -5.17 8.16
N VAL A 52 -46.08 -3.96 7.86
CA VAL A 52 -46.75 -2.71 8.21
C VAL A 52 -47.63 -2.27 7.05
N GLN A 53 -48.92 -2.18 7.28
CA GLN A 53 -49.91 -1.68 6.35
C GLN A 53 -49.66 -0.19 6.06
N VAL A 54 -49.61 0.15 4.79
CA VAL A 54 -49.54 1.53 4.30
C VAL A 54 -50.96 2.10 4.29
N GLN A 55 -51.20 3.12 5.12
CA GLN A 55 -52.36 3.98 4.95
C GLN A 55 -52.04 5.07 3.95
N ASP A 56 -52.89 5.12 2.97
CA ASP A 56 -52.91 6.08 1.87
C ASP A 56 -53.27 7.49 2.41
N SER A 57 -52.39 8.45 2.20
CA SER A 57 -52.69 9.87 2.40
C SER A 57 -52.03 10.63 1.24
N THR A 58 -52.83 10.88 0.21
CA THR A 58 -52.52 11.79 -0.89
C THR A 58 -52.20 13.18 -0.36
N ASN A 59 -50.96 13.62 -0.53
CA ASN A 59 -50.61 15.03 -0.48
C ASN A 59 -49.64 15.37 -1.61
N VAL A 60 -50.20 16.08 -2.61
CA VAL A 60 -49.50 16.66 -3.75
C VAL A 60 -48.62 17.77 -3.27
N ILE A 61 -47.28 17.60 -3.38
CA ILE A 61 -46.30 18.68 -3.19
C ILE A 61 -45.41 18.76 -4.44
N ALA A 62 -45.34 19.96 -4.98
CA ALA A 62 -44.63 20.38 -6.17
C ALA A 62 -43.15 19.99 -6.24
N PRO A 63 -42.60 19.87 -7.47
CA PRO A 63 -41.18 19.52 -7.66
C PRO A 63 -40.31 20.77 -7.55
N ASN A 64 -39.65 20.99 -6.45
CA ASN A 64 -38.48 21.90 -6.36
C ASN A 64 -37.69 21.64 -5.05
N SER A 65 -36.83 20.67 -5.11
CA SER A 65 -35.69 20.62 -4.18
C SER A 65 -34.45 20.29 -5.02
N PRO A 66 -33.38 21.11 -4.96
CA PRO A 66 -32.19 20.84 -5.74
C PRO A 66 -31.54 19.56 -5.24
N VAL A 67 -31.36 18.60 -6.13
CA VAL A 67 -30.47 17.47 -5.97
C VAL A 67 -29.13 18.04 -5.49
N LYS A 68 -28.72 17.70 -4.29
CA LYS A 68 -27.43 18.07 -3.72
C LYS A 68 -26.38 17.37 -4.57
N THR A 69 -25.96 18.04 -5.64
CA THR A 69 -24.86 17.65 -6.49
C THR A 69 -23.66 17.43 -5.57
N ALA A 70 -23.04 16.27 -5.67
CA ALA A 70 -21.75 16.01 -5.03
C ALA A 70 -20.81 17.18 -5.31
N PRO A 71 -19.95 17.61 -4.35
CA PRO A 71 -19.08 18.74 -4.58
C PRO A 71 -18.26 18.45 -5.83
N ALA A 72 -18.40 19.31 -6.83
CA ALA A 72 -17.56 19.32 -8.02
C ALA A 72 -16.10 19.34 -7.52
N LEU A 73 -15.31 18.35 -7.96
CA LEU A 73 -13.87 18.37 -7.75
C LEU A 73 -13.38 19.75 -8.20
N SER A 74 -12.70 20.45 -7.29
CA SER A 74 -12.19 21.79 -7.56
C SER A 74 -11.33 21.76 -8.83
N ASP A 75 -11.53 22.71 -9.72
CA ASP A 75 -10.82 22.90 -10.99
C ASP A 75 -9.29 23.13 -10.87
N SER A 76 -8.69 22.78 -9.76
CA SER A 76 -7.27 22.97 -9.50
C SER A 76 -6.38 21.77 -9.84
N VAL A 77 -6.93 20.65 -10.34
CA VAL A 77 -6.12 19.58 -10.92
C VAL A 77 -5.70 20.01 -12.33
N VAL A 78 -4.82 20.98 -12.41
CA VAL A 78 -4.08 21.26 -13.64
C VAL A 78 -3.33 19.99 -13.98
N ARG A 79 -3.78 19.26 -15.00
CA ARG A 79 -3.10 18.12 -15.63
C ARG A 79 -1.74 18.61 -16.16
N LYS A 80 -0.80 18.76 -15.26
CA LYS A 80 0.53 19.25 -15.58
C LYS A 80 1.31 18.09 -16.20
N ALA A 81 1.27 18.00 -17.53
CA ALA A 81 1.99 16.98 -18.28
C ALA A 81 3.47 16.91 -17.82
N PRO A 82 4.09 15.72 -17.78
CA PRO A 82 5.48 15.57 -17.43
C PRO A 82 6.37 16.36 -18.39
N ASP A 83 7.50 16.84 -17.89
CA ASP A 83 8.51 17.53 -18.69
C ASP A 83 9.31 16.52 -19.54
N PRO A 84 9.20 16.53 -20.87
CA PRO A 84 9.90 15.56 -21.73
C PRO A 84 11.42 15.55 -21.52
N ALA A 85 12.02 16.67 -21.17
CA ALA A 85 13.46 16.77 -20.93
C ALA A 85 13.91 16.02 -19.66
N ARG A 86 13.02 15.92 -18.67
CA ARG A 86 13.30 15.33 -17.35
C ARG A 86 13.00 13.84 -17.30
N ILE A 87 12.00 13.38 -18.06
CA ILE A 87 11.57 11.97 -18.04
C ILE A 87 12.51 11.00 -18.79
N LYS A 88 13.65 11.46 -19.30
CA LYS A 88 14.64 10.62 -20.02
C LYS A 88 15.09 9.36 -19.23
N LYS A 89 15.00 9.39 -17.90
CA LYS A 89 15.32 8.25 -17.03
C LYS A 89 14.12 7.36 -16.75
N ALA A 90 12.90 7.76 -17.10
CA ALA A 90 11.71 6.96 -16.91
C ALA A 90 11.55 5.92 -18.03
N ARG A 91 11.02 4.73 -17.68
CA ARG A 91 10.79 3.65 -18.66
C ARG A 91 9.66 3.97 -19.63
N MET A 92 8.75 4.86 -19.27
CA MET A 92 7.56 5.22 -20.05
C MET A 92 6.81 3.99 -20.57
N ILE A 93 6.31 3.19 -19.65
CA ILE A 93 5.58 1.95 -19.96
C ILE A 93 4.30 2.28 -20.73
N THR A 94 4.12 1.63 -21.87
CA THR A 94 3.01 1.91 -22.81
C THR A 94 1.91 0.85 -22.79
N LYS A 95 1.98 -0.14 -21.88
CA LYS A 95 0.95 -1.17 -21.72
C LYS A 95 0.64 -1.39 -20.25
N GLY A 96 -0.66 -1.39 -19.92
CA GLY A 96 -1.13 -1.49 -18.55
C GLY A 96 -0.97 -0.22 -17.75
N ASP A 97 -1.18 -0.32 -16.43
CA ASP A 97 -1.03 0.81 -15.51
C ASP A 97 0.45 1.05 -15.17
N TYR A 98 0.84 2.32 -15.05
CA TYR A 98 2.21 2.74 -14.76
C TYR A 98 2.20 4.01 -13.92
N LEU A 99 3.07 4.11 -12.93
CA LEU A 99 3.23 5.29 -12.09
C LEU A 99 4.60 5.94 -12.32
N LEU A 100 4.61 7.25 -12.49
CA LEU A 100 5.82 8.05 -12.59
C LEU A 100 5.82 9.12 -11.50
N ILE A 101 6.84 9.13 -10.64
CA ILE A 101 7.03 10.16 -9.61
C ILE A 101 8.20 11.06 -10.03
N GLU A 102 7.90 12.33 -10.28
CA GLU A 102 8.87 13.39 -10.53
C GLU A 102 9.16 14.13 -9.22
N LYS A 103 10.29 13.83 -8.57
CA LYS A 103 10.64 14.40 -7.24
C LYS A 103 10.77 15.92 -7.28
N SER A 104 11.44 16.47 -8.29
CA SER A 104 11.66 17.90 -8.40
C SER A 104 10.39 18.75 -8.62
N ARG A 105 9.29 18.09 -9.01
CA ARG A 105 7.98 18.73 -9.23
C ARG A 105 6.96 18.38 -8.17
N HIS A 106 7.27 17.45 -7.27
CA HIS A 106 6.34 16.89 -6.30
C HIS A 106 5.05 16.36 -6.95
N LEU A 107 5.21 15.60 -8.05
CA LEU A 107 4.09 15.05 -8.81
C LEU A 107 4.21 13.54 -8.93
N LEU A 108 3.08 12.86 -8.80
CA LEU A 108 2.85 11.46 -9.17
C LEU A 108 1.89 11.44 -10.37
N HIS A 109 2.31 10.84 -11.46
CA HIS A 109 1.50 10.64 -12.66
C HIS A 109 1.06 9.18 -12.76
N HIS A 110 -0.21 8.95 -13.01
CA HIS A 110 -0.77 7.66 -13.33
C HIS A 110 -1.05 7.60 -14.83
N TYR A 111 -0.44 6.62 -15.48
CA TYR A 111 -0.66 6.29 -16.90
C TYR A 111 -1.39 4.98 -17.02
N ARG A 112 -2.18 4.84 -18.09
CA ARG A 112 -2.76 3.57 -18.55
C ARG A 112 -2.57 3.46 -20.06
N ASP A 113 -1.96 2.36 -20.49
CA ASP A 113 -1.65 2.10 -21.90
C ASP A 113 -0.91 3.27 -22.59
N GLY A 114 0.01 3.90 -21.86
CA GLY A 114 0.80 5.05 -22.31
C GLY A 114 0.07 6.40 -22.28
N VAL A 115 -1.22 6.42 -21.90
CA VAL A 115 -2.01 7.65 -21.79
C VAL A 115 -1.98 8.16 -20.36
N LEU A 116 -1.71 9.45 -20.17
CA LEU A 116 -1.78 10.11 -18.86
C LEU A 116 -3.25 10.20 -18.42
N MET A 117 -3.58 9.50 -17.34
CA MET A 117 -4.92 9.48 -16.74
C MET A 117 -5.08 10.63 -15.75
N THR A 118 -4.11 10.78 -14.85
CA THR A 118 -4.19 11.77 -13.77
C THR A 118 -2.80 12.12 -13.24
N SER A 119 -2.70 13.28 -12.60
CA SER A 119 -1.48 13.73 -11.89
C SER A 119 -1.88 14.20 -10.50
N TYR A 120 -1.17 13.73 -9.49
CA TYR A 120 -1.38 14.06 -8.08
C TYR A 120 -0.20 14.84 -7.54
N SER A 121 -0.45 15.85 -6.72
CA SER A 121 0.59 16.47 -5.92
C SER A 121 1.00 15.55 -4.78
N VAL A 122 2.31 15.44 -4.49
CA VAL A 122 2.81 14.54 -3.45
C VAL A 122 3.77 15.23 -2.49
N ALA A 123 3.81 14.78 -1.23
CA ALA A 123 4.94 15.08 -0.36
C ALA A 123 5.97 13.95 -0.47
N LEU A 124 7.24 14.32 -0.39
CA LEU A 124 8.40 13.46 -0.54
C LEU A 124 9.34 13.55 0.66
N GLY A 125 10.39 12.75 0.66
CA GLY A 125 11.41 12.76 1.71
C GLY A 125 12.00 14.13 1.94
N LYS A 126 12.24 14.49 3.23
CA LYS A 126 12.87 15.76 3.66
C LYS A 126 14.19 16.04 2.92
N ASN A 127 14.94 14.99 2.60
CA ASN A 127 16.14 15.10 1.78
C ASN A 127 15.76 14.92 0.28
N PRO A 128 15.94 15.94 -0.57
CA PRO A 128 15.53 15.88 -1.98
C PRO A 128 16.46 15.02 -2.86
N ASN A 129 17.63 14.62 -2.34
CA ASN A 129 18.58 13.79 -3.08
C ASN A 129 18.10 12.34 -3.20
N ASP A 130 18.80 11.51 -3.98
CA ASP A 130 18.57 10.07 -3.99
C ASP A 130 18.91 9.45 -2.63
N LYS A 131 18.23 8.36 -2.31
CA LYS A 131 18.44 7.63 -1.06
C LYS A 131 19.77 6.88 -1.08
N THR A 132 20.60 7.12 -0.07
CA THR A 132 21.94 6.51 0.04
C THR A 132 22.13 5.65 1.29
N LYS A 133 21.35 5.90 2.35
CA LYS A 133 21.39 5.15 3.62
C LYS A 133 20.03 5.13 4.30
N VAL A 134 19.84 4.20 5.23
CA VAL A 134 18.66 4.17 6.12
C VAL A 134 18.69 5.43 7.01
N GLY A 135 17.53 6.04 7.23
CA GLY A 135 17.38 7.23 8.07
C GLY A 135 17.84 8.55 7.43
N ASP A 136 18.21 8.57 6.13
CA ASP A 136 18.59 9.82 5.43
C ASP A 136 17.38 10.68 4.98
N ASN A 137 16.17 10.21 5.26
CA ASN A 137 14.92 10.86 4.93
C ASN A 137 14.75 11.18 3.43
N ALA A 138 15.44 10.46 2.55
CA ALA A 138 15.33 10.60 1.11
C ALA A 138 14.36 9.59 0.52
N THR A 139 13.58 10.00 -0.49
CA THR A 139 12.82 9.10 -1.36
C THR A 139 13.78 8.52 -2.40
N PRO A 140 13.89 7.18 -2.51
CA PRO A 140 14.81 6.55 -3.45
C PRO A 140 14.42 6.81 -4.90
N GLU A 141 15.41 6.94 -5.79
CA GLU A 141 15.23 7.00 -7.23
C GLU A 141 15.46 5.62 -7.85
N GLY A 142 14.71 5.30 -8.91
CA GLY A 142 14.85 4.01 -9.58
C GLY A 142 13.60 3.53 -10.32
N HIS A 143 13.69 2.28 -10.76
CA HIS A 143 12.65 1.51 -11.45
C HIS A 143 12.09 0.45 -10.50
N PHE A 144 10.94 0.68 -9.95
CA PHE A 144 10.30 -0.12 -8.92
C PHE A 144 8.98 -0.72 -9.40
N GLU A 145 8.25 -1.34 -8.50
CA GLU A 145 6.91 -1.87 -8.73
C GLU A 145 6.08 -1.85 -7.45
N VAL A 146 4.77 -1.81 -7.59
CA VAL A 146 3.84 -2.02 -6.48
C VAL A 146 3.97 -3.47 -6.00
N ASN A 147 4.19 -3.66 -4.70
CA ASN A 147 4.33 -4.98 -4.09
C ASN A 147 2.99 -5.49 -3.53
N TYR A 148 2.36 -4.69 -2.67
CA TYR A 148 1.03 -4.96 -2.10
C TYR A 148 0.35 -3.68 -1.68
N ILE A 149 -0.97 -3.75 -1.53
CA ILE A 149 -1.80 -2.69 -0.96
C ILE A 149 -2.42 -3.21 0.33
N LYS A 150 -2.33 -2.42 1.42
CA LYS A 150 -2.83 -2.81 2.72
C LYS A 150 -3.56 -1.66 3.39
N ASP A 151 -4.63 -1.98 4.14
CA ASP A 151 -5.29 -1.05 5.04
C ASP A 151 -4.35 -0.67 6.20
N TYR A 152 -4.16 0.61 6.39
CA TYR A 152 -3.31 1.20 7.43
C TYR A 152 -4.05 2.26 8.25
N SER A 153 -5.38 2.30 8.16
CA SER A 153 -6.22 3.29 8.84
C SER A 153 -6.06 3.31 10.37
N ALA A 154 -5.63 2.20 10.97
CA ALA A 154 -5.38 2.09 12.41
C ALA A 154 -3.90 2.31 12.81
N TRP A 155 -3.02 2.66 11.86
CA TRP A 155 -1.60 2.77 12.15
C TRP A 155 -1.23 4.14 12.68
N GLU A 156 -0.46 4.11 13.77
CA GLU A 156 0.14 5.27 14.42
C GLU A 156 1.64 5.32 14.13
N HIS A 157 2.21 6.52 14.17
CA HIS A 157 3.65 6.72 14.00
C HIS A 157 4.15 7.84 14.90
N ASP A 158 5.31 7.62 15.52
CA ASP A 158 6.06 8.67 16.21
C ASP A 158 7.13 9.22 15.25
N PHE A 159 6.96 10.47 14.87
CA PHE A 159 7.90 11.17 13.97
C PHE A 159 9.17 11.66 14.69
N GLY A 160 9.34 11.35 15.97
CA GLY A 160 10.48 11.76 16.77
C GLY A 160 10.55 13.28 17.01
N ASP A 161 9.43 13.99 16.86
CA ASP A 161 9.33 15.44 17.04
C ASP A 161 8.92 15.83 18.49
N GLY A 162 8.89 14.86 19.40
CA GLY A 162 8.52 15.04 20.80
C GLY A 162 7.02 15.11 21.08
N LYS A 163 6.16 14.93 20.06
CA LYS A 163 4.69 14.97 20.20
C LYS A 163 4.07 13.58 20.43
N GLY A 164 4.90 12.52 20.35
CA GLY A 164 4.45 11.14 20.53
C GLY A 164 3.74 10.56 19.31
N LEU A 165 2.94 9.51 19.53
CA LEU A 165 2.25 8.78 18.47
C LEU A 165 1.16 9.62 17.81
N VAL A 166 1.20 9.71 16.49
CA VAL A 166 0.22 10.39 15.65
C VAL A 166 -0.70 9.32 15.04
N LYS A 167 -2.00 9.42 15.32
CA LYS A 167 -3.04 8.58 14.71
C LYS A 167 -3.19 8.91 13.23
N ASP A 168 -3.62 7.91 12.46
CA ASP A 168 -3.86 8.04 11.02
C ASP A 168 -2.64 8.57 10.24
N ALA A 169 -1.44 8.37 10.77
CA ALA A 169 -0.19 8.90 10.23
C ALA A 169 0.02 8.57 8.74
N TYR A 170 -0.48 7.41 8.32
CA TYR A 170 -0.37 6.89 6.95
C TYR A 170 -1.65 7.03 6.13
N GLY A 171 -2.71 7.63 6.70
CA GLY A 171 -4.03 7.66 6.07
C GLY A 171 -4.66 6.27 5.90
N PRO A 172 -5.65 6.10 4.98
CA PRO A 172 -6.45 4.88 4.92
C PRO A 172 -5.71 3.65 4.38
N PHE A 173 -4.71 3.83 3.49
CA PHE A 173 -3.99 2.73 2.83
C PHE A 173 -2.50 2.99 2.71
N PHE A 174 -1.76 1.90 2.59
CA PHE A 174 -0.34 1.90 2.24
C PHE A 174 -0.12 1.02 1.01
N ILE A 175 0.34 1.63 -0.07
CA ILE A 175 0.74 0.98 -1.31
C ILE A 175 2.25 0.76 -1.20
N ALA A 176 2.66 -0.44 -0.79
CA ALA A 176 4.06 -0.78 -0.60
C ALA A 176 4.78 -0.91 -1.95
N LEU A 177 6.00 -0.40 -2.04
CA LEU A 177 6.84 -0.54 -3.22
C LEU A 177 7.91 -1.62 -2.99
N TYR A 178 8.14 -2.45 -4.00
CA TYR A 178 9.32 -3.29 -4.08
C TYR A 178 10.48 -2.49 -4.65
N THR A 179 11.41 -2.11 -3.78
CA THR A 179 12.55 -1.24 -4.10
C THR A 179 13.86 -2.02 -4.05
N GLY A 180 13.94 -3.08 -4.88
CA GLY A 180 15.11 -3.96 -4.96
C GLY A 180 16.34 -3.27 -5.58
N ALA A 181 17.53 -3.79 -5.26
CA ALA A 181 18.81 -3.24 -5.70
C ALA A 181 18.95 -3.09 -7.23
N LYS A 182 18.38 -4.02 -8.00
CA LYS A 182 18.41 -3.98 -9.47
C LYS A 182 17.68 -2.78 -10.07
N GLY A 183 16.59 -2.34 -9.41
CA GLY A 183 15.80 -1.18 -9.86
C GLY A 183 16.31 0.15 -9.31
N SER A 184 16.94 0.14 -8.15
CA SER A 184 17.45 1.36 -7.50
C SER A 184 18.66 1.95 -8.21
N PHE A 185 18.67 3.25 -8.47
CA PHE A 185 19.81 3.93 -9.07
C PHE A 185 21.05 3.94 -8.16
N SER A 186 20.84 3.86 -6.85
CA SER A 186 21.92 3.70 -5.88
C SER A 186 22.47 2.25 -5.80
N GLY A 187 21.88 1.28 -6.49
CA GLY A 187 22.24 -0.13 -6.44
C GLY A 187 21.93 -0.82 -5.10
N LYS A 188 21.13 -0.21 -4.24
CA LYS A 188 20.78 -0.71 -2.89
C LYS A 188 19.30 -1.10 -2.81
N THR A 189 18.98 -2.05 -1.95
CA THR A 189 17.60 -2.40 -1.61
C THR A 189 17.13 -1.55 -0.45
N TRP A 190 15.93 -0.97 -0.58
CA TRP A 190 15.27 -0.20 0.47
C TRP A 190 14.03 -0.92 0.98
N ARG A 191 13.73 -0.79 2.27
CA ARG A 191 12.52 -1.36 2.88
C ARG A 191 11.66 -0.25 3.44
N GLY A 192 10.34 -0.50 3.52
CA GLY A 192 9.39 0.44 4.11
C GLY A 192 9.10 1.67 3.26
N ILE A 193 9.44 1.65 1.96
CA ILE A 193 9.06 2.72 1.03
C ILE A 193 7.71 2.40 0.43
N GLY A 194 6.82 3.37 0.40
CA GLY A 194 5.49 3.22 -0.18
C GLY A 194 4.81 4.56 -0.47
N ILE A 195 3.63 4.44 -1.08
CA ILE A 195 2.72 5.55 -1.36
C ILE A 195 1.57 5.41 -0.36
N HIS A 196 1.25 6.48 0.38
CA HIS A 196 0.23 6.44 1.42
C HIS A 196 -0.45 7.80 1.61
N GLY A 197 -1.49 7.85 2.42
CA GLY A 197 -2.15 9.08 2.79
C GLY A 197 -1.38 9.90 3.82
N THR A 198 -2.04 10.86 4.45
CA THR A 198 -1.39 11.73 5.43
C THR A 198 -2.37 12.26 6.46
N HIS A 199 -1.91 12.38 7.70
CA HIS A 199 -2.57 13.15 8.77
C HIS A 199 -2.34 14.66 8.61
N LYS A 200 -1.35 15.08 7.76
CA LYS A 200 -0.96 16.48 7.55
C LYS A 200 -1.14 16.86 6.08
N PRO A 201 -2.36 17.18 5.62
CA PRO A 201 -2.62 17.54 4.22
C PRO A 201 -1.80 18.71 3.70
N SER A 202 -1.45 19.68 4.58
CA SER A 202 -0.61 20.83 4.24
C SER A 202 0.84 20.47 3.87
N SER A 203 1.27 19.21 4.08
CA SER A 203 2.59 18.74 3.65
C SER A 203 2.67 18.40 2.16
N ILE A 204 1.53 18.23 1.49
CA ILE A 204 1.49 17.88 0.07
C ILE A 204 2.11 19.00 -0.77
N GLY A 205 2.96 18.63 -1.73
CA GLY A 205 3.75 19.57 -2.55
C GLY A 205 5.10 19.92 -1.94
N SER A 206 5.53 19.34 -0.83
CA SER A 206 6.78 19.68 -0.15
C SER A 206 7.63 18.46 0.22
N ASN A 207 8.86 18.68 0.73
CA ASN A 207 9.76 17.68 1.25
C ASN A 207 9.57 17.54 2.77
N GLU A 208 8.61 16.71 3.21
CA GLU A 208 8.28 16.55 4.63
C GLU A 208 8.21 15.12 5.14
N SER A 209 8.37 14.10 4.28
CA SER A 209 8.32 12.71 4.70
C SER A 209 9.69 12.17 5.14
N GLU A 210 9.70 10.98 5.71
CA GLU A 210 10.92 10.23 6.05
C GLU A 210 11.43 9.35 4.89
N GLY A 211 10.85 9.54 3.69
CA GLY A 211 11.23 8.84 2.45
C GLY A 211 10.07 8.24 1.68
N CYS A 212 8.90 8.08 2.29
CA CYS A 212 7.67 7.66 1.60
C CYS A 212 7.08 8.79 0.76
N ILE A 213 6.17 8.42 -0.14
CA ILE A 213 5.40 9.32 -1.00
C ILE A 213 4.03 9.52 -0.36
N ARG A 214 3.65 10.76 -0.01
CA ARG A 214 2.36 11.07 0.60
C ARG A 214 1.42 11.72 -0.40
N LEU A 215 0.15 11.26 -0.42
CA LEU A 215 -0.96 11.89 -1.15
C LEU A 215 -2.00 12.45 -0.18
N HIS A 216 -2.90 13.29 -0.70
CA HIS A 216 -4.18 13.50 -0.01
C HIS A 216 -4.94 12.18 0.10
N ASN A 217 -5.66 11.97 1.21
CA ASN A 217 -6.35 10.70 1.47
C ASN A 217 -7.38 10.35 0.39
N ALA A 218 -8.09 11.34 -0.15
CA ALA A 218 -9.04 11.14 -1.23
C ALA A 218 -8.36 10.69 -2.54
N GLU A 219 -7.26 11.36 -2.92
CA GLU A 219 -6.45 11.01 -4.10
C GLU A 219 -5.81 9.63 -3.98
N LEU A 220 -5.39 9.23 -2.76
CA LEU A 220 -4.89 7.87 -2.52
C LEU A 220 -5.98 6.82 -2.77
N LEU A 221 -7.23 7.07 -2.36
CA LEU A 221 -8.35 6.16 -2.62
C LEU A 221 -8.64 6.03 -4.12
N GLU A 222 -8.57 7.12 -4.87
CA GLU A 222 -8.71 7.11 -6.34
C GLU A 222 -7.59 6.30 -7.00
N LEU A 223 -6.33 6.56 -6.62
CA LEU A 223 -5.18 5.82 -7.12
C LEU A 223 -5.30 4.32 -6.80
N LYS A 224 -5.64 3.98 -5.54
CA LYS A 224 -5.86 2.60 -5.13
C LYS A 224 -6.91 1.92 -6.01
N ALA A 225 -8.08 2.53 -6.19
CA ALA A 225 -9.15 1.96 -7.00
C ALA A 225 -8.71 1.75 -8.46
N ALA A 226 -7.85 2.62 -8.99
CA ALA A 226 -7.33 2.51 -10.35
C ALA A 226 -6.38 1.32 -10.56
N ILE A 227 -5.55 0.98 -9.54
CA ILE A 227 -4.46 0.00 -9.67
C ILE A 227 -4.69 -1.31 -8.91
N GLU A 228 -5.68 -1.39 -8.04
CA GLU A 228 -5.97 -2.58 -7.23
C GLU A 228 -6.31 -3.79 -8.13
N GLY A 229 -5.73 -4.93 -7.84
CA GLY A 229 -5.93 -6.16 -8.63
C GLY A 229 -5.23 -6.18 -10.00
N LYS A 230 -4.43 -5.15 -10.34
CA LYS A 230 -3.72 -5.08 -11.63
C LYS A 230 -2.37 -5.80 -11.65
N GLY A 231 -2.00 -6.50 -10.57
CA GLY A 231 -0.70 -7.14 -10.45
C GLY A 231 0.42 -6.16 -10.11
N ASN A 232 1.64 -6.45 -10.56
CA ASN A 232 2.81 -5.62 -10.29
C ASN A 232 2.80 -4.37 -11.20
N VAL A 233 2.20 -3.28 -10.73
CA VAL A 233 2.21 -2.00 -11.45
C VAL A 233 3.62 -1.41 -11.40
N PRO A 234 4.28 -1.14 -12.55
CA PRO A 234 5.59 -0.50 -12.58
C PRO A 234 5.54 0.92 -12.03
N VAL A 235 6.59 1.28 -11.29
CA VAL A 235 6.73 2.60 -10.64
C VAL A 235 8.12 3.14 -10.92
N ASP A 236 8.22 4.27 -11.58
CA ASP A 236 9.48 4.99 -11.70
C ASP A 236 9.50 6.20 -10.78
N ILE A 237 10.62 6.36 -10.07
CA ILE A 237 10.88 7.53 -9.23
C ILE A 237 12.14 8.20 -9.78
N ILE A 238 12.00 9.40 -10.28
CA ILE A 238 13.07 10.18 -10.89
C ILE A 238 13.19 11.57 -10.22
N LYS A 239 14.31 12.23 -10.44
CA LYS A 239 14.59 13.57 -9.88
C LYS A 239 13.62 14.62 -10.40
#